data_a1d7c2ceb9348cb11300fb5df63774ee
#
_entry.id   a1d7c2ceb9348cb11300fb5df63774ee
#
_cell.length_a   1.000
_cell.length_b   1.000
_cell.length_c   1.000
_cell.angle_alpha   90.00
_cell.angle_beta   90.00
_cell.angle_gamma   90.00
#
_symmetry.space_group_name_H-M   'P 1'
#
loop_
_entity.id
_entity.type
_entity.pdbx_description
1 polymer ?
#
loop_
_entity_poly.entity_id
_entity_poly.type
_entity_poly.pdbx_seq_one_letter_code
_entity_poly.pdbx_strand_id
1 'polypeptide(L)'
;MWWDALLDPLRGKAVTIPPMDGAFRPNSELETAELFAEVARPEAIVLHEGRLLVASGAEIQAYPLEGGAAVTLHRFETAISALASLGDGGLAVGLEAGELRLVGGRCDGRVITEVAGRRLHAPTAIAAGGDGVLFVTDGSARHRAGNWQNDLMDRGASGAVLRVDLIEGDSRLIADGLAWPAGILVEPDRSLVVAEASRHRLVRLTIDGRGKPTPLLANLPGYPARLTRAVGGGAWLTLMAPRNRLVELVLTERAYREDMVANVDRDLWIAPQMSSGNSFLEPLQCGGVVTMGVRKPWAPGRSYGLVARLDSHFRPVASLHSRADGRRHGIKDVVEIGGVLFVASRGGNAILEIETGVA
;
A
#
# COMPACT_ATOMS: atom_id res chain seq x y z
N MET A 1 13.65 -20.46 -22.22
CA MET A 1 14.38 -21.42 -23.08
C MET A 1 14.80 -22.62 -22.26
N TRP A 2 14.88 -23.80 -22.83
CA TRP A 2 15.04 -25.08 -22.11
C TRP A 2 16.32 -25.20 -21.27
N TRP A 3 17.39 -24.55 -21.72
CA TRP A 3 18.70 -24.54 -21.03
C TRP A 3 18.73 -23.65 -19.79
N ASP A 4 17.87 -22.65 -19.67
CA ASP A 4 17.83 -21.76 -18.49
C ASP A 4 17.29 -22.49 -17.26
N ALA A 5 16.29 -23.36 -17.45
CA ALA A 5 15.74 -24.19 -16.37
C ALA A 5 16.75 -25.22 -15.83
N LEU A 6 17.70 -25.66 -16.66
CA LEU A 6 18.72 -26.63 -16.27
C LEU A 6 19.90 -26.01 -15.50
N LEU A 7 20.15 -24.71 -15.74
CA LEU A 7 21.23 -23.95 -15.09
C LEU A 7 20.77 -23.18 -13.86
N ASP A 8 19.45 -23.06 -13.63
CA ASP A 8 18.88 -22.37 -12.47
C ASP A 8 19.40 -22.88 -11.11
N PRO A 9 19.56 -24.19 -10.88
CA PRO A 9 20.14 -24.71 -9.63
C PRO A 9 21.60 -24.30 -9.40
N LEU A 10 22.34 -24.00 -10.49
CA LEU A 10 23.77 -23.64 -10.45
C LEU A 10 23.99 -22.12 -10.38
N ARG A 11 23.00 -21.31 -10.77
CA ARG A 11 23.09 -19.84 -10.77
C ARG A 11 22.84 -19.20 -9.42
N GLY A 12 22.53 -19.98 -8.39
CA GLY A 12 22.05 -19.49 -7.10
C GLY A 12 20.67 -18.79 -7.25
N LYS A 13 19.95 -18.59 -6.17
CA LYS A 13 18.65 -17.90 -6.17
C LYS A 13 18.83 -16.38 -6.25
N ALA A 14 19.56 -15.86 -7.24
CA ALA A 14 19.72 -14.44 -7.43
C ALA A 14 18.40 -13.83 -7.85
N VAL A 15 17.74 -13.13 -6.94
CA VAL A 15 16.53 -12.37 -7.24
C VAL A 15 16.94 -11.14 -8.04
N THR A 16 16.48 -11.05 -9.28
CA THR A 16 16.69 -9.88 -10.12
C THR A 16 15.62 -8.84 -9.81
N ILE A 17 16.05 -7.68 -9.29
CA ILE A 17 15.17 -6.52 -9.13
C ILE A 17 15.12 -5.79 -10.45
N PRO A 18 13.94 -5.43 -10.97
CA PRO A 18 13.84 -4.66 -12.20
C PRO A 18 14.51 -3.28 -12.02
N PRO A 19 15.22 -2.77 -13.04
CA PRO A 19 15.74 -1.43 -13.00
C PRO A 19 14.59 -0.42 -12.97
N MET A 20 14.84 0.75 -12.39
CA MET A 20 13.94 1.90 -12.51
C MET A 20 14.22 2.59 -13.84
N ASP A 21 13.58 2.13 -14.90
CA ASP A 21 13.68 2.69 -16.26
C ASP A 21 12.30 2.76 -16.93
N GLY A 22 12.26 3.23 -18.16
CA GLY A 22 11.00 3.39 -18.89
C GLY A 22 10.00 4.25 -18.12
N ALA A 23 8.81 3.71 -17.87
CA ALA A 23 7.76 4.37 -17.09
C ALA A 23 8.14 4.59 -15.60
N PHE A 24 9.12 3.87 -15.09
CA PHE A 24 9.66 4.03 -13.74
C PHE A 24 10.96 4.83 -13.69
N ARG A 25 11.27 5.61 -14.73
CA ARG A 25 12.48 6.45 -14.74
C ARG A 25 12.44 7.47 -13.59
N PRO A 26 13.48 7.49 -12.71
CA PRO A 26 13.53 8.39 -11.56
C PRO A 26 13.41 9.86 -11.95
N ASN A 27 12.64 10.59 -11.16
CA ASN A 27 12.50 12.04 -11.17
C ASN A 27 12.47 12.57 -9.73
N SER A 28 12.00 13.77 -9.48
CA SER A 28 11.89 14.37 -8.15
C SER A 28 10.50 14.96 -7.89
N GLU A 29 9.50 14.53 -8.64
CA GLU A 29 8.14 15.09 -8.60
C GLU A 29 7.53 15.05 -7.20
N LEU A 30 7.67 13.92 -6.48
CA LEU A 30 7.18 13.83 -5.09
C LEU A 30 8.00 14.67 -4.12
N GLU A 31 9.29 14.84 -4.36
CA GLU A 31 10.15 15.62 -3.45
C GLU A 31 9.90 17.11 -3.58
N THR A 32 9.57 17.58 -4.78
CA THR A 32 9.31 18.99 -5.10
C THR A 32 7.81 19.34 -5.05
N ALA A 33 6.95 18.35 -4.81
CA ALA A 33 5.51 18.55 -4.70
C ALA A 33 5.14 19.54 -3.59
N GLU A 34 4.08 20.28 -3.80
CA GLU A 34 3.56 21.20 -2.82
C GLU A 34 3.05 20.47 -1.57
N LEU A 35 3.24 21.10 -0.42
CA LEU A 35 2.76 20.58 0.85
C LEU A 35 1.31 21.04 1.08
N PHE A 36 0.36 20.10 0.96
CA PHE A 36 -1.02 20.37 1.30
C PHE A 36 -1.23 20.47 2.82
N ALA A 37 -0.70 19.49 3.58
CA ALA A 37 -0.78 19.48 5.04
C ALA A 37 0.33 18.65 5.69
N GLU A 38 0.79 19.08 6.86
CA GLU A 38 1.60 18.25 7.75
C GLU A 38 0.68 17.31 8.54
N VAL A 39 0.85 16.00 8.36
CA VAL A 39 0.04 14.97 9.01
C VAL A 39 0.95 13.86 9.51
N ALA A 40 0.89 13.59 10.80
CA ALA A 40 1.71 12.55 11.40
C ALA A 40 1.33 11.15 10.86
N ARG A 41 2.24 10.53 10.12
CA ARG A 41 2.11 9.14 9.63
C ARG A 41 0.76 8.85 8.94
N PRO A 42 0.37 9.60 7.89
CA PRO A 42 -0.89 9.37 7.20
C PRO A 42 -0.93 7.95 6.62
N GLU A 43 -2.05 7.25 6.82
CA GLU A 43 -2.20 5.85 6.41
C GLU A 43 -3.13 5.68 5.22
N ALA A 44 -4.22 6.43 5.18
CA ALA A 44 -5.21 6.37 4.11
C ALA A 44 -5.81 7.76 3.88
N ILE A 45 -6.18 8.05 2.63
CA ILE A 45 -6.88 9.27 2.25
C ILE A 45 -8.07 8.95 1.35
N VAL A 46 -9.15 9.69 1.50
CA VAL A 46 -10.35 9.49 0.68
C VAL A 46 -11.13 10.80 0.54
N LEU A 47 -11.73 11.02 -0.63
CA LEU A 47 -12.72 12.05 -0.81
C LEU A 47 -14.04 11.60 -0.18
N HIS A 48 -14.58 12.43 0.71
CA HIS A 48 -15.86 12.19 1.36
C HIS A 48 -16.60 13.51 1.59
N GLU A 49 -17.82 13.63 1.06
CA GLU A 49 -18.67 14.81 1.20
C GLU A 49 -17.95 16.14 0.89
N GLY A 50 -17.15 16.16 -0.19
CA GLY A 50 -16.43 17.36 -0.65
C GLY A 50 -15.20 17.72 0.20
N ARG A 51 -14.75 16.85 1.10
CA ARG A 51 -13.55 17.03 1.93
C ARG A 51 -12.55 15.91 1.71
N LEU A 52 -11.27 16.21 1.89
CA LEU A 52 -10.24 15.20 1.98
C LEU A 52 -10.20 14.66 3.40
N LEU A 53 -10.58 13.40 3.58
CA LEU A 53 -10.41 12.72 4.86
C LEU A 53 -9.04 12.03 4.89
N VAL A 54 -8.33 12.18 5.99
CA VAL A 54 -7.01 11.60 6.24
C VAL A 54 -7.06 10.75 7.51
N ALA A 55 -6.73 9.47 7.39
CA ALA A 55 -6.50 8.60 8.52
C ALA A 55 -5.07 8.79 9.03
N SER A 56 -4.92 9.20 10.28
CA SER A 56 -3.64 9.46 10.95
C SER A 56 -3.67 8.88 12.36
N GLY A 57 -2.86 7.84 12.60
CA GLY A 57 -2.96 7.11 13.87
C GLY A 57 -4.37 6.58 14.09
N ALA A 58 -5.00 6.95 15.20
CA ALA A 58 -6.36 6.55 15.56
C ALA A 58 -7.44 7.57 15.17
N GLU A 59 -7.10 8.58 14.38
CA GLU A 59 -8.02 9.68 14.05
C GLU A 59 -8.34 9.76 12.55
N ILE A 60 -9.55 10.20 12.24
CA ILE A 60 -9.94 10.70 10.92
C ILE A 60 -10.00 12.21 11.00
N GLN A 61 -9.15 12.85 10.23
CA GLN A 61 -9.08 14.31 10.09
C GLN A 61 -9.68 14.71 8.74
N ALA A 62 -10.54 15.73 8.73
CA ALA A 62 -11.15 16.27 7.53
C ALA A 62 -10.53 17.61 7.18
N TYR A 63 -10.08 17.75 5.94
CA TYR A 63 -9.51 18.95 5.37
C TYR A 63 -10.44 19.51 4.28
N PRO A 64 -10.67 20.84 4.22
CA PRO A 64 -11.21 21.46 3.01
C PRO A 64 -10.26 21.23 1.83
N LEU A 65 -10.78 21.04 0.61
CA LEU A 65 -9.94 20.80 -0.58
C LEU A 65 -9.07 21.99 -0.97
N GLU A 66 -9.52 23.17 -0.63
CA GLU A 66 -8.78 24.43 -0.81
C GLU A 66 -7.67 24.66 0.23
N GLY A 67 -7.45 23.69 1.10
CA GLY A 67 -6.49 23.78 2.21
C GLY A 67 -7.09 24.43 3.47
N GLY A 68 -6.30 24.47 4.53
CA GLY A 68 -6.71 25.08 5.80
C GLY A 68 -6.64 24.11 6.99
N ALA A 69 -7.24 24.52 8.12
CA ALA A 69 -7.19 23.74 9.35
C ALA A 69 -8.05 22.49 9.27
N ALA A 70 -7.50 21.36 9.72
CA ALA A 70 -8.24 20.12 9.84
C ALA A 70 -9.22 20.15 11.01
N VAL A 71 -10.28 19.36 10.86
CA VAL A 71 -11.21 19.03 11.95
C VAL A 71 -11.15 17.53 12.18
N THR A 72 -10.90 17.09 13.42
CA THR A 72 -11.02 15.68 13.78
C THR A 72 -12.49 15.28 13.78
N LEU A 73 -12.87 14.37 12.88
CA LEU A 73 -14.24 13.85 12.79
C LEU A 73 -14.48 12.67 13.73
N HIS A 74 -13.52 11.74 13.77
CA HIS A 74 -13.65 10.51 14.55
C HIS A 74 -12.33 10.16 15.21
N ARG A 75 -12.42 9.53 16.37
CA ARG A 75 -11.29 8.96 17.11
C ARG A 75 -11.63 7.52 17.53
N PHE A 76 -10.68 6.61 17.31
CA PHE A 76 -10.82 5.19 17.64
C PHE A 76 -9.84 4.80 18.75
N GLU A 77 -9.99 3.59 19.29
CA GLU A 77 -9.11 3.06 20.35
C GLU A 77 -7.76 2.58 19.80
N THR A 78 -7.71 2.15 18.53
CA THR A 78 -6.51 1.65 17.85
C THR A 78 -6.29 2.38 16.52
N ALA A 79 -5.08 2.27 15.99
CA ALA A 79 -4.74 2.94 14.74
C ALA A 79 -5.60 2.43 13.57
N ILE A 80 -5.89 3.34 12.64
CA ILE A 80 -6.61 3.06 11.41
C ILE A 80 -5.63 2.45 10.40
N SER A 81 -6.03 1.36 9.78
CA SER A 81 -5.25 0.65 8.76
C SER A 81 -5.85 0.73 7.36
N ALA A 82 -7.15 1.03 7.25
CA ALA A 82 -7.86 1.20 5.98
C ALA A 82 -9.03 2.18 6.15
N LEU A 83 -9.38 2.88 5.08
CA LEU A 83 -10.49 3.83 5.05
C LEU A 83 -11.15 3.79 3.67
N ALA A 84 -12.48 3.79 3.65
CA ALA A 84 -13.26 3.95 2.43
C ALA A 84 -14.52 4.78 2.67
N SER A 85 -14.86 5.64 1.73
CA SER A 85 -16.13 6.36 1.68
C SER A 85 -17.20 5.47 1.07
N LEU A 86 -18.39 5.49 1.67
CA LEU A 86 -19.58 4.79 1.20
C LEU A 86 -20.53 5.74 0.50
N GLY A 87 -21.28 5.23 -0.48
CA GLY A 87 -22.17 6.06 -1.29
C GLY A 87 -23.40 6.63 -0.53
N ASP A 88 -23.61 6.21 0.74
CA ASP A 88 -24.71 6.65 1.59
C ASP A 88 -24.31 7.67 2.67
N GLY A 89 -23.15 8.29 2.53
CA GLY A 89 -22.59 9.23 3.52
C GLY A 89 -21.90 8.53 4.70
N GLY A 90 -21.75 7.22 4.67
CA GLY A 90 -20.99 6.49 5.68
C GLY A 90 -19.52 6.29 5.33
N LEU A 91 -18.77 5.83 6.31
CA LEU A 91 -17.37 5.41 6.20
C LEU A 91 -17.20 3.96 6.65
N ALA A 92 -16.35 3.21 5.95
CA ALA A 92 -15.85 1.94 6.41
C ALA A 92 -14.39 2.10 6.85
N VAL A 93 -14.10 1.77 8.09
CA VAL A 93 -12.80 2.00 8.75
C VAL A 93 -12.22 0.66 9.19
N GLY A 94 -11.09 0.27 8.64
CA GLY A 94 -10.30 -0.87 9.11
C GLY A 94 -9.39 -0.44 10.24
N LEU A 95 -9.35 -1.21 11.32
CA LEU A 95 -8.56 -0.92 12.51
C LEU A 95 -7.47 -1.98 12.75
N GLU A 96 -6.38 -1.57 13.34
CA GLU A 96 -5.28 -2.46 13.75
C GLU A 96 -5.72 -3.51 14.79
N ALA A 97 -6.85 -3.29 15.47
CA ALA A 97 -7.49 -4.32 16.30
C ALA A 97 -7.94 -5.56 15.51
N GLY A 98 -7.97 -5.49 14.17
CA GLY A 98 -8.46 -6.56 13.30
C GLY A 98 -9.97 -6.56 13.19
N GLU A 99 -10.54 -5.41 12.96
CA GLU A 99 -11.98 -5.23 12.80
C GLU A 99 -12.28 -4.12 11.80
N LEU A 100 -13.50 -4.09 11.31
CA LEU A 100 -14.05 -2.96 10.58
C LEU A 100 -15.06 -2.24 11.47
N ARG A 101 -15.04 -0.92 11.44
CA ARG A 101 -16.06 -0.03 12.03
C ARG A 101 -16.78 0.71 10.91
N LEU A 102 -18.10 0.71 10.95
CA LEU A 102 -18.92 1.53 10.07
C LEU A 102 -19.36 2.76 10.85
N VAL A 103 -19.14 3.92 10.26
CA VAL A 103 -19.41 5.22 10.90
C VAL A 103 -20.24 6.06 9.95
N GLY A 104 -21.37 6.57 10.42
CA GLY A 104 -22.33 7.26 9.58
C GLY A 104 -23.07 6.33 8.60
N GLY A 105 -23.92 6.92 7.76
CA GLY A 105 -24.72 6.19 6.78
C GLY A 105 -25.72 5.20 7.41
N ARG A 106 -26.18 4.25 6.60
CA ARG A 106 -27.21 3.28 7.01
C ARG A 106 -26.73 2.24 8.03
N CYS A 107 -25.44 2.01 8.10
CA CYS A 107 -24.85 0.97 8.94
C CYS A 107 -24.04 1.53 10.11
N ASP A 108 -24.33 2.75 10.52
CA ASP A 108 -23.63 3.43 11.62
C ASP A 108 -23.54 2.56 12.88
N GLY A 109 -22.36 2.56 13.52
CA GLY A 109 -22.08 1.81 14.74
C GLY A 109 -21.83 0.31 14.54
N ARG A 110 -22.01 -0.26 13.33
CA ARG A 110 -21.76 -1.68 13.08
C ARG A 110 -20.27 -2.01 13.18
N VAL A 111 -19.96 -3.11 13.86
CA VAL A 111 -18.62 -3.67 14.01
C VAL A 111 -18.55 -5.04 13.35
N ILE A 112 -17.51 -5.28 12.56
CA ILE A 112 -17.31 -6.55 11.85
C ILE A 112 -15.91 -7.05 12.21
N THR A 113 -15.86 -8.16 12.94
CA THR A 113 -14.61 -8.82 13.37
C THR A 113 -14.33 -10.11 12.63
N GLU A 114 -15.36 -10.62 11.92
CA GLU A 114 -15.31 -11.86 11.18
C GLU A 114 -16.08 -11.73 9.87
N VAL A 115 -15.55 -12.32 8.79
CA VAL A 115 -16.16 -12.35 7.45
C VAL A 115 -16.00 -13.73 6.87
N ALA A 116 -17.10 -14.36 6.46
CA ALA A 116 -17.15 -15.70 5.89
C ALA A 116 -16.43 -16.77 6.74
N GLY A 117 -16.62 -16.73 8.07
CA GLY A 117 -15.97 -17.64 9.01
C GLY A 117 -14.50 -17.37 9.28
N ARG A 118 -13.95 -16.28 8.70
CA ARG A 118 -12.57 -15.86 8.90
C ARG A 118 -12.52 -14.63 9.81
N ARG A 119 -11.83 -14.74 10.93
CA ARG A 119 -11.53 -13.61 11.80
C ARG A 119 -10.57 -12.65 11.10
N LEU A 120 -10.90 -11.36 11.11
CA LEU A 120 -10.03 -10.31 10.59
C LEU A 120 -8.81 -10.10 11.50
N HIS A 121 -7.64 -9.93 10.90
CA HIS A 121 -6.40 -9.64 11.61
C HIS A 121 -5.73 -8.37 11.13
N ALA A 122 -5.67 -8.15 9.84
CA ALA A 122 -4.96 -7.04 9.22
C ALA A 122 -5.79 -6.47 8.07
N PRO A 123 -6.93 -5.79 8.33
CA PRO A 123 -7.63 -5.08 7.26
C PRO A 123 -6.69 -4.03 6.67
N THR A 124 -6.24 -4.24 5.43
CA THR A 124 -5.21 -3.41 4.77
C THR A 124 -5.78 -2.44 3.76
N ALA A 125 -6.89 -2.81 3.11
CA ALA A 125 -7.62 -1.92 2.21
C ALA A 125 -9.10 -2.29 2.16
N ILE A 126 -9.94 -1.30 1.84
CA ILE A 126 -11.37 -1.45 1.65
C ILE A 126 -11.75 -0.75 0.35
N ALA A 127 -12.58 -1.41 -0.47
CA ALA A 127 -13.18 -0.80 -1.65
C ALA A 127 -14.69 -0.99 -1.61
N ALA A 128 -15.45 0.08 -1.85
CA ALA A 128 -16.88 0.03 -2.01
C ALA A 128 -17.25 -0.55 -3.38
N GLY A 129 -18.06 -1.60 -3.41
CA GLY A 129 -18.56 -2.26 -4.62
C GLY A 129 -19.90 -1.74 -5.13
N GLY A 130 -20.44 -0.69 -4.47
CA GLY A 130 -21.82 -0.21 -4.69
C GLY A 130 -22.86 -1.04 -3.91
N ASP A 131 -24.07 -0.48 -3.77
CA ASP A 131 -25.24 -1.14 -3.17
C ASP A 131 -24.98 -1.82 -1.81
N GLY A 132 -24.14 -1.20 -0.97
CA GLY A 132 -23.79 -1.72 0.36
C GLY A 132 -22.79 -2.88 0.35
N VAL A 133 -22.17 -3.19 -0.79
CA VAL A 133 -21.13 -4.23 -0.87
C VAL A 133 -19.74 -3.62 -0.61
N LEU A 134 -18.98 -4.28 0.25
CA LEU A 134 -17.58 -3.98 0.51
C LEU A 134 -16.68 -5.13 0.07
N PHE A 135 -15.53 -4.79 -0.45
CA PHE A 135 -14.41 -5.70 -0.63
C PHE A 135 -13.28 -5.28 0.31
N VAL A 136 -12.78 -6.22 1.08
CA VAL A 136 -11.77 -5.99 2.13
C VAL A 136 -10.59 -6.89 1.87
N THR A 137 -9.39 -6.33 1.90
CA THR A 137 -8.17 -7.13 1.97
C THR A 137 -7.76 -7.30 3.43
N ASP A 138 -7.53 -8.55 3.83
CA ASP A 138 -6.94 -8.92 5.12
C ASP A 138 -5.50 -9.39 4.86
N GLY A 139 -4.51 -8.58 5.25
CA GLY A 139 -3.10 -8.76 4.87
C GLY A 139 -2.49 -10.06 5.36
N SER A 140 -2.87 -10.50 6.56
CA SER A 140 -2.31 -11.70 7.19
C SER A 140 -3.31 -12.29 8.19
N ALA A 141 -3.28 -13.62 8.35
CA ALA A 141 -4.02 -14.30 9.41
C ALA A 141 -3.23 -14.38 10.74
N ARG A 142 -2.00 -13.85 10.77
CA ARG A 142 -1.10 -13.95 11.94
C ARG A 142 -0.63 -12.61 12.46
N HIS A 143 -0.37 -11.66 11.57
CA HIS A 143 0.19 -10.35 11.89
C HIS A 143 -0.83 -9.24 11.72
N ARG A 144 -0.80 -8.25 12.60
CA ARG A 144 -1.60 -7.03 12.49
C ARG A 144 -1.06 -6.11 11.39
N ALA A 145 -1.87 -5.16 10.92
CA ALA A 145 -1.51 -4.29 9.81
C ALA A 145 -0.20 -3.50 10.05
N GLY A 146 0.06 -3.04 11.27
CA GLY A 146 1.32 -2.39 11.65
C GLY A 146 2.54 -3.30 11.69
N ASN A 147 2.34 -4.61 11.62
CA ASN A 147 3.41 -5.61 11.68
C ASN A 147 3.67 -6.28 10.31
N TRP A 148 3.43 -5.57 9.22
CA TRP A 148 3.63 -6.08 7.86
C TRP A 148 5.05 -6.58 7.57
N GLN A 149 6.07 -5.99 8.22
CA GLN A 149 7.46 -6.42 8.10
C GLN A 149 7.69 -7.79 8.75
N ASN A 150 7.00 -8.10 9.84
CA ASN A 150 7.04 -9.43 10.46
C ASN A 150 6.45 -10.49 9.52
N ASP A 151 5.31 -10.18 8.87
CA ASP A 151 4.73 -11.07 7.86
C ASP A 151 5.67 -11.27 6.67
N LEU A 152 6.35 -10.21 6.22
CA LEU A 152 7.36 -10.30 5.17
C LEU A 152 8.53 -11.19 5.61
N MET A 153 9.05 -11.02 6.83
CA MET A 153 10.13 -11.84 7.36
C MET A 153 9.69 -13.30 7.55
N ASP A 154 8.45 -13.57 7.90
CA ASP A 154 7.88 -14.92 7.92
C ASP A 154 7.64 -15.49 6.53
N ARG A 155 7.78 -14.67 5.47
CA ARG A 155 7.37 -15.01 4.09
C ARG A 155 5.90 -15.43 4.05
N GLY A 156 5.06 -14.66 4.77
CA GLY A 156 3.64 -14.93 4.93
C GLY A 156 2.88 -14.91 3.60
N ALA A 157 1.92 -15.82 3.50
CA ALA A 157 0.99 -15.90 2.37
C ALA A 157 -0.38 -16.35 2.86
N SER A 158 -0.83 -15.79 3.97
CA SER A 158 -2.13 -16.10 4.60
C SER A 158 -3.17 -15.00 4.41
N GLY A 159 -2.85 -13.99 3.59
CA GLY A 159 -3.76 -12.89 3.28
C GLY A 159 -4.94 -13.32 2.42
N ALA A 160 -6.02 -12.56 2.48
CA ALA A 160 -7.28 -12.86 1.82
C ALA A 160 -7.95 -11.61 1.24
N VAL A 161 -8.84 -11.83 0.28
CA VAL A 161 -9.85 -10.88 -0.18
C VAL A 161 -11.23 -11.38 0.23
N LEU A 162 -12.00 -10.54 0.87
CA LEU A 162 -13.30 -10.84 1.46
C LEU A 162 -14.35 -9.90 0.88
N ARG A 163 -15.56 -10.42 0.62
CA ARG A 163 -16.74 -9.66 0.28
C ARG A 163 -17.68 -9.61 1.48
N VAL A 164 -18.18 -8.43 1.78
CA VAL A 164 -19.20 -8.20 2.80
C VAL A 164 -20.37 -7.47 2.17
N ASP A 165 -21.57 -8.00 2.30
CA ASP A 165 -22.79 -7.31 1.96
C ASP A 165 -23.40 -6.73 3.23
N LEU A 166 -23.41 -5.42 3.33
CA LEU A 166 -23.90 -4.73 4.53
C LEU A 166 -25.42 -4.75 4.66
N ILE A 167 -26.12 -4.93 3.54
CA ILE A 167 -27.59 -4.90 3.47
C ILE A 167 -28.16 -6.31 3.65
N GLU A 168 -27.71 -7.24 2.83
CA GLU A 168 -28.17 -8.64 2.86
C GLU A 168 -27.55 -9.43 4.03
N GLY A 169 -26.46 -8.92 4.61
CA GLY A 169 -25.73 -9.62 5.67
C GLY A 169 -24.93 -10.83 5.18
N ASP A 170 -24.84 -11.03 3.86
CA ASP A 170 -24.02 -12.08 3.25
C ASP A 170 -22.54 -11.73 3.27
N SER A 171 -21.70 -12.74 3.39
CA SER A 171 -20.25 -12.58 3.32
C SER A 171 -19.61 -13.76 2.61
N ARG A 172 -18.51 -13.48 1.91
CA ARG A 172 -17.83 -14.48 1.07
C ARG A 172 -16.32 -14.29 1.05
N LEU A 173 -15.60 -15.40 1.09
CA LEU A 173 -14.19 -15.44 0.75
C LEU A 173 -14.05 -15.41 -0.79
N ILE A 174 -13.34 -14.39 -1.31
CA ILE A 174 -13.09 -14.23 -2.75
C ILE A 174 -11.78 -14.91 -3.14
N ALA A 175 -10.73 -14.69 -2.35
CA ALA A 175 -9.43 -15.33 -2.56
C ALA A 175 -8.67 -15.42 -1.24
N ASP A 176 -7.80 -16.42 -1.12
CA ASP A 176 -6.85 -16.60 -0.02
C ASP A 176 -5.45 -16.93 -0.53
N GLY A 177 -4.52 -17.19 0.37
CA GLY A 177 -3.14 -17.53 0.01
C GLY A 177 -2.35 -16.38 -0.60
N LEU A 178 -2.82 -15.13 -0.41
CA LEU A 178 -2.15 -13.93 -0.88
C LEU A 178 -1.04 -13.50 0.08
N ALA A 179 0.07 -13.00 -0.49
CA ALA A 179 1.19 -12.51 0.30
C ALA A 179 1.07 -11.00 0.50
N TRP A 180 0.44 -10.63 1.60
CA TRP A 180 0.16 -9.25 2.00
C TRP A 180 -0.63 -8.46 0.93
N PRO A 181 -1.90 -8.77 0.67
CA PRO A 181 -2.76 -7.93 -0.17
C PRO A 181 -2.93 -6.57 0.53
N ALA A 182 -2.40 -5.50 -0.07
CA ALA A 182 -2.29 -4.17 0.53
C ALA A 182 -3.20 -3.13 -0.12
N GLY A 183 -3.75 -3.43 -1.28
CA GLY A 183 -4.64 -2.55 -2.02
C GLY A 183 -5.67 -3.34 -2.83
N ILE A 184 -6.82 -2.73 -3.05
CA ILE A 184 -7.91 -3.31 -3.84
C ILE A 184 -8.63 -2.21 -4.62
N LEU A 185 -8.97 -2.51 -5.87
CA LEU A 185 -9.75 -1.64 -6.74
C LEU A 185 -10.86 -2.46 -7.39
N VAL A 186 -12.07 -1.93 -7.39
CA VAL A 186 -13.21 -2.52 -8.09
C VAL A 186 -13.26 -1.93 -9.50
N GLU A 187 -13.20 -2.78 -10.53
CA GLU A 187 -13.27 -2.36 -11.92
C GLU A 187 -14.73 -2.27 -12.44
N PRO A 188 -15.00 -1.47 -13.49
CA PRO A 188 -16.34 -1.35 -14.08
C PRO A 188 -16.88 -2.68 -14.61
N ASP A 189 -16.02 -3.58 -15.07
CA ASP A 189 -16.37 -4.93 -15.52
C ASP A 189 -16.69 -5.91 -14.38
N ARG A 190 -16.76 -5.38 -13.15
CA ARG A 190 -16.98 -6.15 -11.92
C ARG A 190 -15.86 -7.15 -11.63
N SER A 191 -14.65 -6.90 -12.09
CA SER A 191 -13.46 -7.59 -11.60
C SER A 191 -12.81 -6.79 -10.46
N LEU A 192 -11.92 -7.44 -9.71
CA LEU A 192 -11.13 -6.81 -8.66
C LEU A 192 -9.66 -6.83 -9.07
N VAL A 193 -8.98 -5.72 -8.87
CA VAL A 193 -7.51 -5.65 -8.98
C VAL A 193 -6.94 -5.52 -7.58
N VAL A 194 -6.03 -6.43 -7.23
CA VAL A 194 -5.43 -6.50 -5.90
C VAL A 194 -3.92 -6.32 -6.00
N ALA A 195 -3.39 -5.44 -5.16
CA ALA A 195 -1.96 -5.24 -4.98
C ALA A 195 -1.40 -6.24 -3.95
N GLU A 196 -0.62 -7.21 -4.41
CA GLU A 196 0.02 -8.23 -3.58
C GLU A 196 1.45 -7.78 -3.27
N ALA A 197 1.63 -7.14 -2.10
CA ALA A 197 2.85 -6.40 -1.77
C ALA A 197 4.09 -7.29 -1.73
N SER A 198 4.05 -8.39 -0.98
CA SER A 198 5.22 -9.26 -0.77
C SER A 198 5.58 -10.13 -1.99
N ARG A 199 4.73 -10.12 -3.04
CA ARG A 199 5.02 -10.72 -4.35
C ARG A 199 5.25 -9.69 -5.44
N HIS A 200 5.29 -8.40 -5.10
CA HIS A 200 5.58 -7.28 -6.01
C HIS A 200 4.76 -7.32 -7.29
N ARG A 201 3.43 -7.50 -7.18
CA ARG A 201 2.56 -7.69 -8.34
C ARG A 201 1.14 -7.17 -8.13
N LEU A 202 0.44 -6.99 -9.25
CA LEU A 202 -1.00 -6.84 -9.28
C LEU A 202 -1.62 -8.13 -9.82
N VAL A 203 -2.72 -8.54 -9.24
CA VAL A 203 -3.51 -9.68 -9.70
C VAL A 203 -4.96 -9.26 -9.92
N ARG A 204 -5.61 -9.88 -10.92
CA ARG A 204 -7.04 -9.74 -11.16
C ARG A 204 -7.79 -10.93 -10.56
N LEU A 205 -8.92 -10.65 -9.93
CA LEU A 205 -9.85 -11.62 -9.39
C LEU A 205 -11.23 -11.38 -9.99
N THR A 206 -12.03 -12.44 -10.12
CA THR A 206 -13.45 -12.29 -10.38
C THR A 206 -14.19 -11.94 -9.09
N ILE A 207 -15.21 -11.10 -9.17
CA ILE A 207 -15.96 -10.60 -8.00
C ILE A 207 -16.72 -11.70 -7.26
N ASP A 208 -16.97 -12.82 -7.91
CA ASP A 208 -17.63 -14.00 -7.35
C ASP A 208 -16.67 -15.02 -6.73
N GLY A 209 -15.36 -14.75 -6.80
CA GLY A 209 -14.30 -15.62 -6.29
C GLY A 209 -14.09 -16.89 -7.11
N ARG A 210 -14.62 -16.97 -8.32
CA ARG A 210 -14.41 -18.11 -9.21
C ARG A 210 -13.10 -17.98 -9.96
N GLY A 211 -12.31 -19.04 -9.96
CA GLY A 211 -11.03 -19.09 -10.64
C GLY A 211 -9.84 -18.68 -9.78
N LYS A 212 -8.64 -18.80 -10.35
CA LYS A 212 -7.40 -18.43 -9.69
C LYS A 212 -7.05 -16.95 -9.96
N PRO A 213 -6.33 -16.28 -9.05
CA PRO A 213 -5.79 -14.95 -9.31
C PRO A 213 -4.97 -14.92 -10.61
N THR A 214 -5.30 -14.02 -11.53
CA THR A 214 -4.60 -13.85 -12.81
C THR A 214 -3.61 -12.70 -12.68
N PRO A 215 -2.29 -12.90 -12.92
CA PRO A 215 -1.32 -11.81 -12.90
C PRO A 215 -1.65 -10.73 -13.95
N LEU A 216 -1.68 -9.46 -13.52
CA LEU A 216 -1.84 -8.29 -14.40
C LEU A 216 -0.50 -7.58 -14.63
N LEU A 217 0.22 -7.33 -13.57
CA LEU A 217 1.52 -6.67 -13.57
C LEU A 217 2.40 -7.37 -12.55
N ALA A 218 3.56 -7.80 -12.96
CA ALA A 218 4.49 -8.53 -12.09
C ALA A 218 5.84 -7.84 -12.03
N ASN A 219 6.65 -8.24 -11.05
CA ASN A 219 8.02 -7.80 -10.89
C ASN A 219 8.14 -6.26 -10.77
N LEU A 220 7.30 -5.66 -9.93
CA LEU A 220 7.37 -4.23 -9.60
C LEU A 220 8.68 -3.88 -8.88
N PRO A 221 9.21 -2.65 -9.03
CA PRO A 221 10.45 -2.21 -8.38
C PRO A 221 10.30 -1.90 -6.88
N GLY A 222 9.12 -2.09 -6.33
CA GLY A 222 8.79 -1.84 -4.92
C GLY A 222 7.67 -2.72 -4.42
N TYR A 223 7.24 -2.45 -3.19
CA TYR A 223 6.12 -3.11 -2.52
C TYR A 223 4.83 -2.35 -2.83
N PRO A 224 3.96 -2.84 -3.73
CA PRO A 224 2.71 -2.15 -4.06
C PRO A 224 1.79 -2.08 -2.84
N ALA A 225 1.13 -0.93 -2.67
CA ALA A 225 0.19 -0.66 -1.60
C ALA A 225 -1.19 -0.37 -2.17
N ARG A 226 -1.66 0.87 -2.13
CA ARG A 226 -3.02 1.22 -2.54
C ARG A 226 -3.15 1.44 -4.03
N LEU A 227 -4.36 1.19 -4.50
CA LEU A 227 -4.81 1.44 -5.87
C LEU A 227 -6.00 2.38 -5.83
N THR A 228 -5.94 3.45 -6.62
CA THR A 228 -7.05 4.40 -6.77
C THR A 228 -7.31 4.62 -8.25
N ARG A 229 -8.58 4.75 -8.62
CA ARG A 229 -8.95 5.05 -10.00
C ARG A 229 -8.41 6.42 -10.41
N ALA A 230 -7.83 6.47 -11.60
CA ALA A 230 -7.34 7.72 -12.14
C ALA A 230 -8.40 8.37 -13.06
N VAL A 231 -8.43 9.68 -13.08
CA VAL A 231 -9.21 10.45 -14.05
C VAL A 231 -8.74 10.10 -15.47
N GLY A 232 -9.67 9.94 -16.41
CA GLY A 232 -9.34 9.50 -17.77
C GLY A 232 -9.09 7.99 -17.90
N GLY A 233 -9.29 7.20 -16.85
CA GLY A 233 -9.18 5.72 -16.86
C GLY A 233 -7.83 5.20 -16.35
N GLY A 234 -7.76 3.88 -16.12
CA GLY A 234 -6.62 3.24 -15.43
C GLY A 234 -6.57 3.54 -13.95
N ALA A 235 -5.38 3.54 -13.36
CA ALA A 235 -5.21 3.68 -11.93
C ALA A 235 -3.92 4.39 -11.53
N TRP A 236 -3.92 4.95 -10.34
CA TRP A 236 -2.73 5.29 -9.57
C TRP A 236 -2.39 4.12 -8.64
N LEU A 237 -1.12 3.76 -8.58
CA LEU A 237 -0.59 2.72 -7.71
C LEU A 237 0.50 3.30 -6.83
N THR A 238 0.36 3.16 -5.52
CA THR A 238 1.44 3.52 -4.58
C THR A 238 2.36 2.34 -4.34
N LEU A 239 3.65 2.63 -4.17
CA LEU A 239 4.65 1.67 -3.73
C LEU A 239 5.24 2.17 -2.41
N MET A 240 4.90 1.48 -1.31
CA MET A 240 5.20 1.95 0.06
C MET A 240 6.67 1.84 0.45
N ALA A 241 7.45 1.03 -0.25
CA ALA A 241 8.89 0.88 -0.05
C ALA A 241 9.55 0.33 -1.31
N PRO A 242 10.84 0.58 -1.54
CA PRO A 242 11.57 0.05 -2.68
C PRO A 242 11.96 -1.41 -2.46
N ARG A 243 12.11 -2.17 -3.53
CA ARG A 243 12.84 -3.44 -3.49
C ARG A 243 14.33 -3.18 -3.40
N ASN A 244 15.02 -4.04 -2.68
CA ASN A 244 16.43 -3.90 -2.40
C ASN A 244 17.11 -5.26 -2.44
N ARG A 245 18.25 -5.38 -3.13
CA ARG A 245 18.98 -6.66 -3.30
C ARG A 245 19.39 -7.28 -1.98
N LEU A 246 19.76 -6.47 -0.99
CA LEU A 246 20.16 -6.98 0.30
C LEU A 246 18.96 -7.53 1.09
N VAL A 247 17.80 -6.86 1.02
CA VAL A 247 16.56 -7.37 1.60
C VAL A 247 16.16 -8.69 0.93
N GLU A 248 16.21 -8.77 -0.39
CA GLU A 248 15.91 -10.01 -1.12
C GLU A 248 16.85 -11.16 -0.70
N LEU A 249 18.14 -10.88 -0.49
CA LEU A 249 19.09 -11.84 0.05
C LEU A 249 18.67 -12.31 1.46
N VAL A 250 18.41 -11.36 2.38
CA VAL A 250 17.97 -11.67 3.75
C VAL A 250 16.72 -12.54 3.75
N LEU A 251 15.76 -12.27 2.85
CA LEU A 251 14.56 -13.08 2.73
C LEU A 251 14.84 -14.53 2.30
N THR A 252 15.98 -14.83 1.66
CA THR A 252 16.37 -16.20 1.32
C THR A 252 17.15 -16.90 2.42
N GLU A 253 17.82 -16.15 3.30
CA GLU A 253 18.70 -16.64 4.37
C GLU A 253 17.91 -16.87 5.66
N ARG A 254 17.31 -18.04 5.81
CA ARG A 254 16.39 -18.34 6.90
C ARG A 254 17.00 -18.11 8.29
N ALA A 255 18.17 -18.68 8.56
CA ALA A 255 18.80 -18.61 9.88
C ALA A 255 19.13 -17.14 10.26
N TYR A 256 19.68 -16.37 9.32
CA TYR A 256 19.99 -14.95 9.53
C TYR A 256 18.72 -14.13 9.80
N ARG A 257 17.67 -14.38 9.02
CA ARG A 257 16.38 -13.67 9.16
C ARG A 257 15.72 -13.94 10.52
N GLU A 258 15.70 -15.21 10.96
CA GLU A 258 15.16 -15.60 12.26
C GLU A 258 15.96 -14.98 13.40
N ASP A 259 17.30 -14.98 13.31
CA ASP A 259 18.18 -14.35 14.30
C ASP A 259 17.99 -12.83 14.36
N MET A 260 17.92 -12.15 13.20
CA MET A 260 17.65 -10.71 13.11
C MET A 260 16.31 -10.34 13.76
N VAL A 261 15.24 -11.09 13.45
CA VAL A 261 13.90 -10.83 14.01
C VAL A 261 13.87 -11.03 15.53
N ALA A 262 14.64 -11.98 16.05
CA ALA A 262 14.68 -12.29 17.47
C ALA A 262 15.53 -11.31 18.30
N ASN A 263 16.59 -10.75 17.74
CA ASN A 263 17.63 -10.07 18.50
C ASN A 263 17.88 -8.61 18.11
N VAL A 264 17.27 -8.10 17.04
CA VAL A 264 17.47 -6.73 16.56
C VAL A 264 16.16 -5.96 16.63
N ASP A 265 16.21 -4.70 17.03
CA ASP A 265 15.06 -3.81 16.98
C ASP A 265 14.55 -3.67 15.55
N ARG A 266 13.22 -3.72 15.37
CA ARG A 266 12.57 -3.71 14.05
C ARG A 266 13.00 -2.54 13.17
N ASP A 267 13.22 -1.38 13.75
CA ASP A 267 13.65 -0.18 13.02
C ASP A 267 15.08 -0.29 12.46
N LEU A 268 15.85 -1.25 12.96
CA LEU A 268 17.22 -1.55 12.55
C LEU A 268 17.32 -2.80 11.66
N TRP A 269 16.22 -3.47 11.35
CA TRP A 269 16.25 -4.63 10.44
C TRP A 269 16.73 -4.26 9.04
N ILE A 270 17.42 -5.19 8.40
CA ILE A 270 17.62 -5.18 6.95
C ILE A 270 16.31 -5.56 6.30
N ALA A 271 15.41 -4.60 6.24
CA ALA A 271 14.03 -4.73 5.77
C ALA A 271 13.61 -3.44 5.07
N PRO A 272 12.60 -3.51 4.18
CA PRO A 272 12.03 -2.29 3.62
C PRO A 272 11.40 -1.46 4.73
N GLN A 273 11.56 -0.15 4.67
CA GLN A 273 11.05 0.82 5.63
C GLN A 273 10.27 1.92 4.92
N MET A 274 9.44 2.64 5.65
CA MET A 274 8.69 3.79 5.10
C MET A 274 9.41 5.12 5.30
N SER A 275 10.43 5.15 6.16
CA SER A 275 11.31 6.31 6.38
C SER A 275 12.74 5.87 6.61
N SER A 276 13.70 6.79 6.51
CA SER A 276 15.11 6.58 6.81
C SER A 276 15.73 7.87 7.29
N GLY A 277 16.93 7.77 7.91
CA GLY A 277 17.66 8.91 8.45
C GLY A 277 17.24 9.30 9.87
N ASN A 278 16.54 8.42 10.59
CA ASN A 278 16.09 8.65 11.96
C ASN A 278 17.15 8.28 13.00
N SER A 279 18.11 7.42 12.64
CA SER A 279 19.19 6.97 13.52
C SER A 279 20.45 6.67 12.72
N PHE A 280 21.63 6.95 13.29
CA PHE A 280 22.92 6.54 12.72
C PHE A 280 23.17 5.02 12.76
N LEU A 281 22.39 4.30 13.57
CA LEU A 281 22.43 2.84 13.66
C LEU A 281 21.66 2.14 12.54
N GLU A 282 20.86 2.87 11.77
CA GLU A 282 20.12 2.29 10.65
C GLU A 282 21.07 1.65 9.65
N PRO A 283 20.70 0.52 9.02
CA PRO A 283 21.47 -0.10 7.95
C PRO A 283 21.39 0.75 6.67
N LEU A 284 21.94 1.98 6.71
CA LEU A 284 21.85 3.01 5.66
C LEU A 284 22.41 2.56 4.31
N GLN A 285 23.38 1.64 4.34
CA GLN A 285 24.02 1.10 3.14
C GLN A 285 23.17 0.03 2.44
N CYS A 286 22.00 -0.26 2.98
CA CYS A 286 21.10 -1.29 2.49
C CYS A 286 20.64 -1.00 1.06
N GLY A 287 21.50 -1.28 0.06
CA GLY A 287 21.24 -1.15 -1.38
C GLY A 287 21.36 0.25 -1.97
N GLY A 288 21.56 1.27 -1.17
CA GLY A 288 21.83 2.63 -1.68
C GLY A 288 23.26 2.75 -2.21
N VAL A 289 23.45 3.37 -3.37
CA VAL A 289 24.77 3.68 -3.89
C VAL A 289 25.27 4.98 -3.28
N VAL A 290 26.41 4.92 -2.58
CA VAL A 290 27.08 6.09 -2.01
C VAL A 290 28.38 6.33 -2.78
N THR A 291 28.62 7.58 -3.20
CA THR A 291 29.86 7.99 -3.83
C THR A 291 30.38 9.23 -3.11
N MET A 292 31.61 9.18 -2.60
CA MET A 292 32.24 10.26 -1.81
C MET A 292 31.36 10.73 -0.63
N GLY A 293 30.72 9.78 0.07
CA GLY A 293 29.85 10.08 1.20
C GLY A 293 28.45 10.57 0.84
N VAL A 294 28.14 10.78 -0.43
CA VAL A 294 26.83 11.24 -0.91
C VAL A 294 26.06 10.07 -1.51
N ARG A 295 24.83 9.84 -1.01
CA ARG A 295 23.94 8.84 -1.57
C ARG A 295 23.44 9.31 -2.94
N LYS A 296 23.49 8.42 -3.92
CA LYS A 296 22.94 8.69 -5.25
C LYS A 296 21.43 8.84 -5.18
N PRO A 297 20.84 9.95 -5.65
CA PRO A 297 19.39 10.21 -5.52
C PRO A 297 18.49 9.17 -6.18
N TRP A 298 18.99 8.49 -7.22
CA TRP A 298 18.26 7.46 -7.98
C TRP A 298 18.50 6.01 -7.50
N ALA A 299 19.28 5.84 -6.43
CA ALA A 299 19.56 4.53 -5.86
C ALA A 299 18.88 4.41 -4.49
N PRO A 300 17.60 4.02 -4.43
CA PRO A 300 16.88 3.95 -3.18
C PRO A 300 17.54 2.96 -2.22
N GLY A 301 17.64 3.36 -0.96
CA GLY A 301 18.12 2.53 0.12
C GLY A 301 16.97 1.68 0.69
N ARG A 302 16.73 1.81 2.00
CA ARG A 302 15.68 1.09 2.72
C ARG A 302 14.28 1.70 2.59
N SER A 303 14.17 2.99 2.25
CA SER A 303 12.90 3.70 2.04
C SER A 303 12.97 4.58 0.80
N TYR A 304 11.82 4.86 0.20
CA TYR A 304 11.67 5.67 -1.00
C TYR A 304 10.22 6.11 -1.16
N GLY A 305 9.98 7.13 -1.97
CA GLY A 305 8.64 7.53 -2.40
C GLY A 305 8.44 7.22 -3.87
N LEU A 306 7.38 6.48 -4.20
CA LEU A 306 7.06 6.10 -5.57
C LEU A 306 5.56 5.94 -5.75
N VAL A 307 5.04 6.61 -6.79
CA VAL A 307 3.68 6.44 -7.30
C VAL A 307 3.77 6.12 -8.77
N ALA A 308 3.02 5.13 -9.25
CA ALA A 308 2.93 4.78 -10.66
C ALA A 308 1.55 5.14 -11.23
N ARG A 309 1.54 5.75 -12.42
CA ARG A 309 0.35 5.92 -13.26
C ARG A 309 0.24 4.70 -14.17
N LEU A 310 -0.90 4.02 -14.10
CA LEU A 310 -1.21 2.84 -14.91
C LEU A 310 -2.30 3.16 -15.92
N ASP A 311 -2.17 2.65 -17.13
CA ASP A 311 -3.22 2.77 -18.17
C ASP A 311 -4.42 1.84 -17.85
N SER A 312 -5.45 1.85 -18.72
CA SER A 312 -6.63 1.01 -18.58
C SER A 312 -6.35 -0.51 -18.66
N HIS A 313 -5.16 -0.90 -19.10
CA HIS A 313 -4.69 -2.29 -19.10
C HIS A 313 -3.74 -2.58 -17.94
N PHE A 314 -3.62 -1.66 -16.97
CA PHE A 314 -2.71 -1.74 -15.82
C PHE A 314 -1.22 -1.81 -16.19
N ARG A 315 -0.82 -1.24 -17.36
CA ARG A 315 0.58 -1.07 -17.73
C ARG A 315 1.09 0.27 -17.22
N PRO A 316 2.28 0.32 -16.61
CA PRO A 316 2.87 1.58 -16.17
C PRO A 316 3.13 2.51 -17.39
N VAL A 317 2.70 3.76 -17.28
CA VAL A 317 2.88 4.79 -18.31
C VAL A 317 3.69 5.98 -17.82
N ALA A 318 3.66 6.26 -16.52
CA ALA A 318 4.44 7.31 -15.88
C ALA A 318 4.65 6.98 -14.40
N SER A 319 5.53 7.69 -13.73
CA SER A 319 5.73 7.57 -12.28
C SER A 319 6.23 8.87 -11.68
N LEU A 320 5.92 9.05 -10.40
CA LEU A 320 6.34 10.17 -9.56
C LEU A 320 7.28 9.61 -8.50
N HIS A 321 8.45 10.22 -8.35
CA HIS A 321 9.49 9.76 -7.45
C HIS A 321 9.86 10.82 -6.43
N SER A 322 10.25 10.38 -5.24
CA SER A 322 11.05 11.16 -4.31
C SER A 322 12.55 11.03 -4.67
N ARG A 323 13.41 11.40 -3.74
CA ARG A 323 14.85 11.19 -3.83
C ARG A 323 15.29 10.20 -2.75
N ALA A 324 16.31 9.39 -3.03
CA ALA A 324 16.85 8.44 -2.05
C ALA A 324 17.41 9.13 -0.78
N ASP A 325 17.81 10.39 -0.90
CA ASP A 325 18.25 11.28 0.18
C ASP A 325 17.16 12.29 0.60
N GLY A 326 15.95 12.13 0.09
CA GLY A 326 14.79 13.00 0.32
C GLY A 326 13.99 12.66 1.57
N ARG A 327 12.83 13.30 1.69
CA ARG A 327 11.93 13.17 2.86
C ARG A 327 10.56 12.57 2.52
N ARG A 328 10.13 12.62 1.24
CA ARG A 328 8.79 12.21 0.81
C ARG A 328 8.74 10.70 0.54
N HIS A 329 8.98 9.90 1.58
CA HIS A 329 9.06 8.45 1.51
C HIS A 329 7.81 7.75 2.04
N GLY A 330 7.70 6.44 1.77
CA GLY A 330 6.64 5.59 2.32
C GLY A 330 5.25 6.02 1.86
N ILE A 331 5.04 6.10 0.54
CA ILE A 331 3.75 6.51 0.01
C ILE A 331 2.72 5.40 0.25
N LYS A 332 1.70 5.73 1.04
CA LYS A 332 0.68 4.77 1.45
C LYS A 332 -0.55 4.82 0.58
N ASP A 333 -1.02 6.01 0.25
CA ASP A 333 -2.28 6.18 -0.45
C ASP A 333 -2.25 7.42 -1.35
N VAL A 334 -3.11 7.43 -2.36
CA VAL A 334 -3.33 8.58 -3.25
C VAL A 334 -4.80 8.68 -3.61
N VAL A 335 -5.27 9.90 -3.86
CA VAL A 335 -6.58 10.15 -4.45
C VAL A 335 -6.49 11.32 -5.43
N GLU A 336 -7.07 11.17 -6.60
CA GLU A 336 -7.15 12.22 -7.62
C GLU A 336 -8.51 12.90 -7.56
N ILE A 337 -8.52 14.23 -7.38
CA ILE A 337 -9.73 15.05 -7.24
C ILE A 337 -9.57 16.30 -8.10
N GLY A 338 -10.43 16.49 -9.09
CA GLY A 338 -10.45 17.72 -9.88
C GLY A 338 -9.14 18.07 -10.60
N GLY A 339 -8.37 17.08 -11.04
CA GLY A 339 -7.07 17.28 -11.69
C GLY A 339 -5.89 17.48 -10.72
N VAL A 340 -6.12 17.31 -9.42
CA VAL A 340 -5.09 17.33 -8.37
C VAL A 340 -4.94 15.94 -7.76
N LEU A 341 -3.74 15.43 -7.67
CA LEU A 341 -3.39 14.20 -6.99
C LEU A 341 -2.93 14.53 -5.56
N PHE A 342 -3.70 14.11 -4.57
CA PHE A 342 -3.30 14.15 -3.17
C PHE A 342 -2.54 12.86 -2.84
N VAL A 343 -1.39 13.00 -2.16
CA VAL A 343 -0.47 11.88 -1.91
C VAL A 343 -0.14 11.79 -0.43
N ALA A 344 -0.45 10.66 0.20
CA ALA A 344 -0.13 10.40 1.60
C ALA A 344 1.29 9.84 1.74
N SER A 345 2.23 10.69 2.11
CA SER A 345 3.62 10.33 2.43
C SER A 345 3.74 10.04 3.92
N ARG A 346 3.61 8.77 4.31
CA ARG A 346 3.67 8.33 5.70
C ARG A 346 5.03 8.57 6.33
N GLY A 347 6.11 8.27 5.60
CA GLY A 347 7.47 8.49 6.06
C GLY A 347 7.88 9.96 6.08
N GLY A 348 7.23 10.78 5.24
CA GLY A 348 7.41 12.22 5.18
C GLY A 348 6.51 13.01 6.11
N ASN A 349 5.56 12.36 6.83
CA ASN A 349 4.56 13.03 7.68
C ASN A 349 3.80 14.13 6.94
N ALA A 350 3.37 13.86 5.72
CA ALA A 350 2.80 14.88 4.84
C ALA A 350 1.69 14.33 3.94
N ILE A 351 0.74 15.19 3.64
CA ILE A 351 -0.09 15.09 2.44
C ILE A 351 0.48 16.10 1.44
N LEU A 352 0.79 15.61 0.24
CA LEU A 352 1.29 16.41 -0.88
C LEU A 352 0.18 16.61 -1.89
N GLU A 353 0.26 17.69 -2.67
CA GLU A 353 -0.59 17.94 -3.82
C GLU A 353 0.24 18.12 -5.09
N ILE A 354 -0.26 17.55 -6.19
CA ILE A 354 0.40 17.55 -7.49
C ILE A 354 -0.64 17.73 -8.57
N GLU A 355 -0.50 18.74 -9.42
CA GLU A 355 -1.35 18.89 -10.59
C GLU A 355 -1.12 17.76 -11.60
N THR A 356 -2.18 17.07 -12.01
CA THR A 356 -2.07 15.92 -12.96
C THR A 356 -2.10 16.35 -14.42
N GLY A 357 -2.38 17.63 -14.70
CA GLY A 357 -2.45 18.17 -16.06
C GLY A 357 -3.60 17.61 -16.90
N VAL A 358 -4.53 16.87 -16.29
CA VAL A 358 -5.76 16.35 -16.93
C VAL A 358 -6.91 17.22 -16.41
N ALA A 359 -7.30 18.20 -17.21
CA ALA A 359 -8.51 18.98 -16.99
C ALA A 359 -9.76 18.23 -17.49
#